data_84397169420a7d25a3f9577e17d8f27e
#
_entry.id   84397169420a7d25a3f9577e17d8f27e
#
_cell.length_a   1.000
_cell.length_b   1.000
_cell.length_c   1.000
_cell.angle_alpha   90.00
_cell.angle_beta   90.00
_cell.angle_gamma   90.00
#
_symmetry.space_group_name_H-M   'P 1'
#
loop_
_entity.id
_entity.type
_entity.pdbx_description
1 polymer ?
#
loop_
_entity_poly.entity_id
_entity_poly.type
_entity_poly.pdbx_seq_one_letter_code
_entity_poly.pdbx_strand_id
1 'polypeptide(L)'
;QTHPLIPNSQNYTFYKKYVSIHSEDRDFVKYPSSSLFEIELPEDYLNISSVRLVDWTFPSNYNTFSPLTSNITMTFMINNPYNPGEHSYSDPLQNAIFEALYYNKENHYKLMIEEGFYNPTQMATELTNKFNEAVNIVIKKYFTDNGYTALLNQFISSGGYTQFVIVYNSIGQKL
;
A
#
# COMPACT_ATOMS: atom_id res chain seq x y z
N GLN A 1 16.19 79.03 15.80
CA GLN A 1 17.12 77.88 15.93
C GLN A 1 16.45 76.62 15.39
N THR A 2 16.83 76.24 14.22
CA THR A 2 16.45 74.97 13.65
C THR A 2 17.37 73.90 14.23
N HIS A 3 16.82 72.98 15.05
CA HIS A 3 17.55 71.82 15.48
C HIS A 3 17.72 70.88 14.25
N PRO A 4 18.95 70.45 13.96
CA PRO A 4 19.13 69.47 12.92
C PRO A 4 18.45 68.20 13.40
N LEU A 5 17.47 67.72 12.63
CA LEU A 5 16.94 66.40 12.80
C LEU A 5 18.08 65.41 12.53
N ILE A 6 18.60 64.79 13.56
CA ILE A 6 19.53 63.71 13.44
C ILE A 6 18.68 62.56 12.92
N PRO A 7 18.89 62.05 11.67
CA PRO A 7 18.21 60.89 11.21
C PRO A 7 18.57 59.72 12.13
N ASN A 8 17.59 59.20 12.81
CA ASN A 8 17.76 57.99 13.62
C ASN A 8 17.96 56.82 12.69
N SER A 9 19.14 56.76 12.06
CA SER A 9 19.52 55.63 11.23
C SER A 9 19.89 54.47 12.15
N GLN A 10 18.91 53.72 12.54
CA GLN A 10 19.16 52.44 13.19
C GLN A 10 19.75 51.50 12.13
N ASN A 11 21.04 51.26 12.21
CA ASN A 11 21.70 50.26 11.39
C ASN A 11 21.38 48.89 11.98
N TYR A 12 20.45 48.17 11.34
CA TYR A 12 20.15 46.77 11.69
C TYR A 12 21.16 45.88 11.01
N THR A 13 21.83 45.06 11.79
CA THR A 13 22.67 44.00 11.28
C THR A 13 21.85 42.70 11.32
N PHE A 14 21.68 42.09 10.18
CA PHE A 14 20.95 40.81 10.06
C PHE A 14 21.93 39.65 10.07
N TYR A 15 21.70 38.71 10.96
CA TYR A 15 22.41 37.42 11.00
C TYR A 15 21.49 36.35 10.51
N LYS A 16 22.02 35.47 9.65
CA LYS A 16 21.32 34.26 9.23
C LYS A 16 21.77 33.10 10.09
N LYS A 17 20.82 32.44 10.72
CA LYS A 17 21.03 31.16 11.39
C LYS A 17 20.26 30.07 10.62
N TYR A 18 20.88 28.91 10.49
CA TYR A 18 20.24 27.72 9.92
C TYR A 18 19.91 26.75 11.06
N VAL A 19 18.66 26.33 11.11
CA VAL A 19 18.18 25.36 12.08
C VAL A 19 17.81 24.11 11.29
N SER A 20 18.44 22.98 11.62
CA SER A 20 18.08 21.67 11.06
C SER A 20 17.10 21.01 12.00
N ILE A 21 15.99 20.52 11.46
CA ILE A 21 14.93 19.85 12.20
C ILE A 21 14.75 18.47 11.55
N HIS A 22 14.94 17.41 12.34
CA HIS A 22 14.75 16.04 11.89
C HIS A 22 13.55 15.43 12.64
N SER A 23 12.70 14.72 11.92
CA SER A 23 11.57 14.01 12.54
C SER A 23 12.01 12.91 13.50
N GLU A 24 13.26 12.48 13.42
CA GLU A 24 13.89 11.52 14.32
C GLU A 24 14.18 12.11 15.72
N ASP A 25 14.29 13.44 15.83
CA ASP A 25 14.56 14.13 17.08
C ASP A 25 13.28 14.35 17.93
N ARG A 26 12.13 13.91 17.43
CA ARG A 26 10.86 14.01 18.15
C ARG A 26 10.80 13.06 19.34
N ASP A 27 10.01 13.40 20.32
CA ASP A 27 9.60 12.47 21.37
C ASP A 27 8.66 11.40 20.77
N PHE A 28 9.16 10.17 20.56
CA PHE A 28 8.42 9.07 19.98
C PHE A 28 7.23 8.60 20.82
N VAL A 29 7.25 8.85 22.12
CA VAL A 29 6.15 8.48 23.03
C VAL A 29 5.00 9.49 22.88
N LYS A 30 5.35 10.77 22.88
CA LYS A 30 4.37 11.87 22.72
C LYS A 30 3.89 12.02 21.28
N TYR A 31 4.79 11.82 20.32
CA TYR A 31 4.53 11.98 18.88
C TYR A 31 4.92 10.72 18.11
N PRO A 32 4.08 9.68 18.11
CA PRO A 32 4.38 8.43 17.40
C PRO A 32 4.42 8.62 15.87
N SER A 33 3.69 9.60 15.34
CA SER A 33 3.69 9.91 13.90
C SER A 33 4.76 10.93 13.53
N SER A 34 5.48 10.69 12.44
CA SER A 34 6.44 11.64 11.87
C SER A 34 5.78 12.80 11.10
N SER A 35 4.47 12.75 10.88
CA SER A 35 3.72 13.79 10.16
C SER A 35 3.22 14.91 11.05
N LEU A 36 3.20 14.71 12.37
CA LEU A 36 2.78 15.71 13.35
C LEU A 36 3.62 15.57 14.61
N PHE A 37 4.51 16.51 14.85
CA PHE A 37 5.38 16.52 16.02
C PHE A 37 5.84 17.93 16.35
N GLU A 38 6.30 18.11 17.58
CA GLU A 38 6.96 19.32 18.07
C GLU A 38 8.38 18.96 18.48
N ILE A 39 9.30 19.88 18.26
CA ILE A 39 10.69 19.79 18.70
C ILE A 39 11.03 21.05 19.48
N GLU A 40 11.60 20.90 20.66
CA GLU A 40 12.23 21.97 21.38
C GLU A 40 13.55 22.34 20.70
N LEU A 41 13.72 23.62 20.38
CA LEU A 41 14.97 24.10 19.80
C LEU A 41 16.04 24.23 20.90
N PRO A 42 17.31 23.96 20.56
CA PRO A 42 18.39 23.96 21.56
C PRO A 42 18.72 25.34 22.16
N GLU A 43 18.23 26.41 21.55
CA GLU A 43 18.42 27.79 22.02
C GLU A 43 17.21 28.64 21.69
N ASP A 44 17.03 29.73 22.50
CA ASP A 44 16.03 30.74 22.24
C ASP A 44 16.51 31.70 21.15
N TYR A 45 15.67 31.92 20.14
CA TYR A 45 15.93 32.90 19.09
C TYR A 45 15.15 34.16 19.34
N LEU A 46 15.89 35.24 19.72
CA LEU A 46 15.31 36.55 20.03
C LEU A 46 15.39 37.48 18.82
N ASN A 47 14.47 38.44 18.76
CA ASN A 47 14.41 39.47 17.71
C ASN A 47 14.36 38.91 16.28
N ILE A 48 13.58 37.83 16.07
CA ILE A 48 13.41 37.21 14.75
C ILE A 48 12.64 38.17 13.83
N SER A 49 13.24 38.54 12.70
CA SER A 49 12.58 39.34 11.67
C SER A 49 11.83 38.49 10.65
N SER A 50 12.34 37.30 10.35
CA SER A 50 11.70 36.35 9.43
C SER A 50 12.19 34.93 9.65
N VAL A 51 11.31 33.96 9.36
CA VAL A 51 11.62 32.53 9.29
C VAL A 51 11.17 32.05 7.94
N ARG A 52 11.98 31.20 7.29
CA ARG A 52 11.61 30.57 6.04
C ARG A 52 12.20 29.17 5.92
N LEU A 53 11.48 28.28 5.28
CA LEU A 53 12.00 26.99 4.86
C LEU A 53 13.01 27.22 3.72
N VAL A 54 14.24 26.76 3.90
CA VAL A 54 15.33 26.93 2.92
C VAL A 54 15.51 25.68 2.10
N ASP A 55 15.48 24.53 2.78
CA ASP A 55 15.64 23.22 2.17
C ASP A 55 14.85 22.19 2.96
N TRP A 56 14.51 21.08 2.30
CA TRP A 56 13.83 19.96 2.95
C TRP A 56 14.18 18.65 2.26
N THR A 57 14.30 17.61 3.04
CA THR A 57 14.53 16.27 2.56
C THR A 57 13.37 15.38 3.00
N PHE A 58 12.77 14.71 2.07
CA PHE A 58 11.70 13.76 2.34
C PHE A 58 12.21 12.35 2.04
N PRO A 59 12.11 11.39 2.97
CA PRO A 59 12.52 10.04 2.68
C PRO A 59 11.64 9.46 1.57
N SER A 60 12.27 8.97 0.51
CA SER A 60 11.58 8.35 -0.63
C SER A 60 11.19 6.88 -0.38
N ASN A 61 11.48 6.36 0.78
CA ASN A 61 11.32 4.96 1.16
C ASN A 61 10.10 4.69 2.07
N TYR A 62 9.11 5.58 2.07
CA TYR A 62 7.88 5.29 2.82
C TYR A 62 7.01 4.27 2.08
N ASN A 63 6.37 3.40 2.82
CA ASN A 63 5.50 2.39 2.24
C ASN A 63 4.19 3.02 1.74
N THR A 64 3.92 2.88 0.45
CA THR A 64 2.66 3.34 -0.16
C THR A 64 1.48 2.52 0.37
N PHE A 65 1.73 1.22 0.62
CA PHE A 65 0.78 0.29 1.20
C PHE A 65 1.28 -0.12 2.58
N SER A 66 0.50 0.13 3.61
CA SER A 66 0.83 -0.25 4.98
C SER A 66 -0.42 -0.48 5.84
N PRO A 67 -0.32 -1.26 6.93
CA PRO A 67 -1.38 -1.40 7.90
C PRO A 67 -1.83 -0.06 8.51
N LEU A 68 -0.90 0.89 8.65
CA LEU A 68 -1.17 2.21 9.20
C LEU A 68 -2.15 3.04 8.36
N THR A 69 -2.11 2.86 7.04
CA THR A 69 -3.01 3.53 6.11
C THR A 69 -4.27 2.71 5.80
N SER A 70 -4.36 1.50 6.36
CA SER A 70 -5.51 0.57 6.17
C SER A 70 -5.81 0.26 4.70
N ASN A 71 -4.80 0.30 3.83
CA ASN A 71 -4.95 0.15 2.37
C ASN A 71 -4.34 -1.15 1.83
N ILE A 72 -3.99 -2.10 2.69
CA ILE A 72 -3.38 -3.38 2.30
C ILE A 72 -4.39 -4.52 2.12
N THR A 73 -5.66 -4.29 2.41
CA THR A 73 -6.68 -5.35 2.35
C THR A 73 -7.70 -5.04 1.26
N MET A 74 -8.00 -6.04 0.45
CA MET A 74 -9.05 -5.99 -0.57
C MET A 74 -9.93 -7.24 -0.48
N THR A 75 -11.21 -7.10 -0.83
CA THR A 75 -12.14 -8.23 -0.99
C THR A 75 -12.73 -8.22 -2.38
N PHE A 76 -12.98 -9.41 -2.93
CA PHE A 76 -13.61 -9.57 -4.23
C PHE A 76 -14.53 -10.80 -4.23
N MET A 77 -15.40 -10.88 -5.21
CA MET A 77 -16.25 -12.04 -5.49
C MET A 77 -15.99 -12.52 -6.90
N ILE A 78 -16.10 -13.84 -7.11
CA ILE A 78 -16.03 -14.42 -8.45
C ILE A 78 -17.44 -14.64 -8.95
N ASN A 79 -17.82 -13.89 -9.98
CA ASN A 79 -19.06 -14.15 -10.70
C ASN A 79 -18.79 -15.22 -11.75
N ASN A 80 -19.11 -16.48 -11.42
CA ASN A 80 -18.91 -17.61 -12.30
C ASN A 80 -20.26 -18.13 -12.82
N PRO A 81 -20.51 -18.10 -14.15
CA PRO A 81 -21.75 -18.61 -14.73
C PRO A 81 -21.82 -20.13 -14.77
N TYR A 82 -20.74 -20.85 -14.41
CA TYR A 82 -20.73 -22.31 -14.39
C TYR A 82 -21.80 -22.83 -13.42
N ASN A 83 -22.59 -23.78 -13.91
CA ASN A 83 -23.56 -24.53 -13.12
C ASN A 83 -23.27 -26.05 -13.35
N PRO A 84 -22.86 -26.82 -12.33
CA PRO A 84 -22.51 -28.21 -12.47
C PRO A 84 -23.69 -29.10 -12.90
N GLY A 85 -24.93 -28.61 -12.74
CA GLY A 85 -26.13 -29.29 -13.26
C GLY A 85 -26.34 -29.11 -14.75
N GLU A 86 -25.74 -28.14 -15.39
CA GLU A 86 -25.94 -27.78 -16.80
C GLU A 86 -24.64 -27.84 -17.62
N HIS A 87 -23.49 -27.76 -16.98
CA HIS A 87 -22.17 -27.69 -17.62
C HIS A 87 -21.28 -28.82 -17.13
N SER A 88 -20.50 -29.38 -18.04
CA SER A 88 -19.50 -30.41 -17.75
C SER A 88 -18.33 -30.23 -18.69
N TYR A 89 -17.12 -30.27 -18.17
CA TYR A 89 -15.87 -30.29 -18.92
C TYR A 89 -15.35 -31.73 -19.03
N SER A 90 -14.66 -32.02 -20.12
CA SER A 90 -14.04 -33.33 -20.33
C SER A 90 -12.85 -33.58 -19.39
N ASP A 91 -12.17 -32.55 -18.95
CA ASP A 91 -11.10 -32.65 -17.97
C ASP A 91 -11.68 -32.67 -16.54
N PRO A 92 -11.49 -33.77 -15.78
CA PRO A 92 -11.99 -33.90 -14.42
C PRO A 92 -11.46 -32.80 -13.47
N LEU A 93 -10.20 -32.38 -13.63
CA LEU A 93 -9.61 -31.36 -12.81
C LEU A 93 -10.27 -30.00 -13.06
N GLN A 94 -10.43 -29.63 -14.33
CA GLN A 94 -11.09 -28.37 -14.70
C GLN A 94 -12.53 -28.33 -14.19
N ASN A 95 -13.25 -29.46 -14.35
CA ASN A 95 -14.63 -29.59 -13.87
C ASN A 95 -14.71 -29.37 -12.34
N ALA A 96 -13.84 -30.02 -11.58
CA ALA A 96 -13.78 -29.87 -10.13
C ALA A 96 -13.39 -28.47 -9.67
N ILE A 97 -12.51 -27.78 -10.41
CA ILE A 97 -12.17 -26.36 -10.15
C ILE A 97 -13.41 -25.48 -10.30
N PHE A 98 -14.14 -25.61 -11.41
CA PHE A 98 -15.35 -24.83 -11.63
C PHE A 98 -16.47 -25.17 -10.65
N GLU A 99 -16.58 -26.42 -10.24
CA GLU A 99 -17.48 -26.86 -9.19
C GLU A 99 -17.14 -26.18 -7.85
N ALA A 100 -15.86 -26.16 -7.45
CA ALA A 100 -15.39 -25.46 -6.26
C ALA A 100 -15.73 -23.98 -6.30
N LEU A 101 -15.55 -23.30 -7.43
CA LEU A 101 -15.89 -21.89 -7.62
C LEU A 101 -17.40 -21.66 -7.55
N TYR A 102 -18.21 -22.56 -8.09
CA TYR A 102 -19.67 -22.46 -8.06
C TYR A 102 -20.21 -22.53 -6.62
N TYR A 103 -19.77 -23.52 -5.84
CA TYR A 103 -20.22 -23.65 -4.45
C TYR A 103 -19.69 -22.56 -3.53
N ASN A 104 -18.68 -21.81 -3.97
CA ASN A 104 -18.12 -20.68 -3.24
C ASN A 104 -18.42 -19.30 -3.89
N LYS A 105 -19.39 -19.22 -4.80
CA LYS A 105 -19.72 -18.00 -5.58
C LYS A 105 -20.14 -16.80 -4.75
N GLU A 106 -20.70 -17.05 -3.56
CA GLU A 106 -21.12 -15.98 -2.64
C GLU A 106 -20.04 -15.61 -1.61
N ASN A 107 -18.91 -16.30 -1.66
CA ASN A 107 -17.82 -16.02 -0.75
C ASN A 107 -17.09 -14.72 -1.13
N HIS A 108 -16.81 -13.91 -0.11
CA HIS A 108 -15.89 -12.81 -0.24
C HIS A 108 -14.45 -13.33 -0.10
N TYR A 109 -13.74 -13.35 -1.21
CA TYR A 109 -12.31 -13.67 -1.22
C TYR A 109 -11.56 -12.47 -0.66
N LYS A 110 -10.75 -12.70 0.37
CA LYS A 110 -9.93 -11.67 0.98
C LYS A 110 -8.49 -11.85 0.58
N LEU A 111 -7.87 -10.79 0.10
CA LEU A 111 -6.43 -10.75 -0.14
C LEU A 111 -5.79 -9.66 0.71
N MET A 112 -4.51 -9.82 0.98
CA MET A 112 -3.70 -8.85 1.70
C MET A 112 -2.40 -8.61 0.92
N ILE A 113 -2.20 -7.35 0.54
CA ILE A 113 -1.00 -6.87 -0.13
C ILE A 113 0.11 -6.75 0.90
N GLU A 114 1.32 -7.14 0.55
CA GLU A 114 2.46 -6.96 1.44
C GLU A 114 2.77 -5.47 1.64
N GLU A 115 3.22 -5.13 2.84
CA GLU A 115 3.62 -3.77 3.14
C GLU A 115 4.81 -3.36 2.27
N GLY A 116 4.72 -2.20 1.61
CA GLY A 116 5.80 -1.74 0.77
C GLY A 116 5.47 -0.55 -0.13
N PHE A 117 6.45 -0.21 -0.92
CA PHE A 117 6.34 0.74 -2.01
C PHE A 117 6.30 -0.02 -3.34
N TYR A 118 5.28 0.22 -4.12
CA TYR A 118 5.08 -0.44 -5.41
C TYR A 118 5.05 0.57 -6.55
N ASN A 119 5.82 0.30 -7.59
CA ASN A 119 5.52 0.92 -8.88
C ASN A 119 4.33 0.18 -9.55
N PRO A 120 3.69 0.76 -10.58
CA PRO A 120 2.50 0.16 -11.18
C PRO A 120 2.67 -1.27 -11.70
N THR A 121 3.84 -1.59 -12.26
CA THR A 121 4.15 -2.95 -12.75
C THR A 121 4.31 -3.94 -11.60
N GLN A 122 4.99 -3.54 -10.53
CA GLN A 122 5.12 -4.36 -9.33
C GLN A 122 3.76 -4.60 -8.68
N MET A 123 2.90 -3.58 -8.63
CA MET A 123 1.55 -3.72 -8.12
C MET A 123 0.70 -4.67 -8.97
N ALA A 124 0.82 -4.62 -10.29
CA ALA A 124 0.13 -5.55 -11.18
C ALA A 124 0.55 -7.01 -10.91
N THR A 125 1.84 -7.24 -10.70
CA THR A 125 2.39 -8.56 -10.37
C THR A 125 1.91 -9.03 -8.99
N GLU A 126 1.99 -8.17 -7.99
CA GLU A 126 1.53 -8.47 -6.63
C GLU A 126 0.04 -8.82 -6.61
N LEU A 127 -0.79 -8.02 -7.25
CA LEU A 127 -2.22 -8.30 -7.35
C LEU A 127 -2.49 -9.61 -8.09
N THR A 128 -1.82 -9.87 -9.22
CA THR A 128 -1.94 -11.15 -9.95
C THR A 128 -1.69 -12.34 -9.02
N ASN A 129 -0.60 -12.28 -8.24
CA ASN A 129 -0.25 -13.34 -7.30
C ASN A 129 -1.28 -13.49 -6.18
N LYS A 130 -1.67 -12.39 -5.55
CA LYS A 130 -2.60 -12.42 -4.41
C LYS A 130 -4.02 -12.83 -4.79
N PHE A 131 -4.52 -12.42 -5.97
CA PHE A 131 -5.80 -12.90 -6.47
C PHE A 131 -5.78 -14.41 -6.72
N ASN A 132 -4.77 -14.92 -7.40
CA ASN A 132 -4.63 -16.36 -7.65
C ASN A 132 -4.45 -17.15 -6.34
N GLU A 133 -3.66 -16.63 -5.38
CA GLU A 133 -3.46 -17.25 -4.07
C GLU A 133 -4.76 -17.36 -3.27
N ALA A 134 -5.56 -16.30 -3.22
CA ALA A 134 -6.84 -16.30 -2.52
C ALA A 134 -7.79 -17.37 -3.08
N VAL A 135 -7.85 -17.54 -4.40
CA VAL A 135 -8.65 -18.58 -5.05
C VAL A 135 -8.08 -19.97 -4.81
N ASN A 136 -6.75 -20.12 -4.86
CA ASN A 136 -6.07 -21.37 -4.55
C ASN A 136 -6.44 -21.94 -3.18
N ILE A 137 -6.49 -21.07 -2.17
CA ILE A 137 -6.86 -21.46 -0.80
C ILE A 137 -8.27 -22.06 -0.78
N VAL A 138 -9.22 -21.43 -1.45
CA VAL A 138 -10.61 -21.88 -1.48
C VAL A 138 -10.76 -23.21 -2.23
N ILE A 139 -10.11 -23.34 -3.40
CA ILE A 139 -10.16 -24.57 -4.18
C ILE A 139 -9.52 -25.74 -3.41
N LYS A 140 -8.34 -25.53 -2.80
CA LYS A 140 -7.67 -26.56 -1.99
C LYS A 140 -8.52 -26.98 -0.82
N LYS A 141 -9.15 -26.03 -0.13
CA LYS A 141 -10.07 -26.34 0.95
C LYS A 141 -11.26 -27.17 0.45
N TYR A 142 -11.89 -26.76 -0.65
CA TYR A 142 -13.00 -27.50 -1.23
C TYR A 142 -12.61 -28.94 -1.59
N PHE A 143 -11.47 -29.17 -2.21
CA PHE A 143 -10.98 -30.50 -2.55
C PHE A 143 -10.69 -31.35 -1.31
N THR A 144 -10.14 -30.74 -0.27
CA THR A 144 -9.88 -31.42 1.01
C THR A 144 -11.18 -31.82 1.69
N ASP A 145 -12.14 -30.91 1.80
CA ASP A 145 -13.41 -31.12 2.48
C ASP A 145 -14.28 -32.21 1.77
N ASN A 146 -14.13 -32.34 0.44
CA ASN A 146 -14.84 -33.35 -0.36
C ASN A 146 -14.04 -34.64 -0.60
N GLY A 147 -12.85 -34.78 -0.02
CA GLY A 147 -12.03 -36.00 -0.17
C GLY A 147 -11.41 -36.19 -1.55
N TYR A 148 -11.30 -35.18 -2.38
CA TYR A 148 -10.75 -35.22 -3.74
C TYR A 148 -9.22 -35.24 -3.75
N THR A 149 -8.60 -36.18 -3.02
CA THR A 149 -7.14 -36.22 -2.80
C THR A 149 -6.34 -36.29 -4.10
N ALA A 150 -6.78 -37.11 -5.08
CA ALA A 150 -6.08 -37.23 -6.36
C ALA A 150 -6.11 -35.91 -7.16
N LEU A 151 -7.27 -35.25 -7.21
CA LEU A 151 -7.43 -33.95 -7.88
C LEU A 151 -6.68 -32.84 -7.15
N LEU A 152 -6.63 -32.86 -5.83
CA LEU A 152 -5.83 -31.92 -5.04
C LEU A 152 -4.33 -32.04 -5.39
N ASN A 153 -3.79 -33.25 -5.44
CA ASN A 153 -2.40 -33.49 -5.82
C ASN A 153 -2.12 -33.03 -7.26
N GLN A 154 -3.02 -33.31 -8.18
CA GLN A 154 -2.92 -32.87 -9.57
C GLN A 154 -2.98 -31.34 -9.66
N PHE A 155 -3.88 -30.70 -8.94
CA PHE A 155 -4.00 -29.23 -8.86
C PHE A 155 -2.74 -28.57 -8.34
N ILE A 156 -2.16 -29.11 -7.26
CA ILE A 156 -0.91 -28.59 -6.70
C ILE A 156 0.25 -28.75 -7.70
N SER A 157 0.37 -29.93 -8.34
CA SER A 157 1.45 -30.19 -9.28
C SER A 157 1.33 -29.40 -10.59
N SER A 158 0.12 -28.97 -10.97
CA SER A 158 -0.11 -28.07 -12.12
C SER A 158 0.21 -26.60 -11.84
N GLY A 159 0.61 -26.25 -10.61
CA GLY A 159 0.89 -24.87 -10.21
C GLY A 159 -0.31 -24.13 -9.61
N GLY A 160 -1.45 -24.80 -9.44
CA GLY A 160 -2.65 -24.23 -8.86
C GLY A 160 -3.46 -23.36 -9.82
N TYR A 161 -4.24 -22.43 -9.26
CA TYR A 161 -5.07 -21.52 -10.04
C TYR A 161 -4.24 -20.32 -10.51
N THR A 162 -4.24 -20.05 -11.81
CA THR A 162 -3.40 -19.02 -12.46
C THR A 162 -4.17 -18.17 -13.47
N GLN A 163 -5.50 -18.13 -13.35
CA GLN A 163 -6.34 -17.48 -14.37
C GLN A 163 -6.45 -15.96 -14.23
N PHE A 164 -6.14 -15.40 -13.05
CA PHE A 164 -6.04 -13.95 -12.91
C PHE A 164 -4.72 -13.47 -13.48
N VAL A 165 -4.80 -12.55 -14.42
CA VAL A 165 -3.66 -11.84 -14.99
C VAL A 165 -3.98 -10.35 -14.99
N ILE A 166 -3.29 -9.60 -14.15
CA ILE A 166 -3.44 -8.15 -14.06
C ILE A 166 -2.24 -7.50 -14.75
N VAL A 167 -2.51 -6.61 -15.67
CA VAL A 167 -1.48 -5.94 -16.47
C VAL A 167 -1.65 -4.42 -16.34
N TYR A 168 -0.56 -3.73 -16.08
CA TYR A 168 -0.57 -2.27 -16.10
C TYR A 168 -0.61 -1.75 -17.53
N ASN A 169 -1.63 -0.96 -17.85
CA ASN A 169 -1.72 -0.24 -19.12
C ASN A 169 -1.01 1.11 -18.99
N SER A 170 0.20 1.20 -19.52
CA SER A 170 1.03 2.42 -19.47
C SER A 170 0.43 3.61 -20.23
N ILE A 171 -0.38 3.37 -21.26
CA ILE A 171 -1.01 4.42 -22.08
C ILE A 171 -2.18 5.04 -21.29
N GLY A 172 -3.04 4.20 -20.69
CA GLY A 172 -4.18 4.64 -19.91
C GLY A 172 -3.88 4.89 -18.43
N GLN A 173 -2.65 4.61 -17.96
CA GLN A 173 -2.22 4.67 -16.56
C GLN A 173 -3.19 3.93 -15.62
N LYS A 174 -3.63 2.73 -16.03
CA LYS A 174 -4.59 1.87 -15.31
C LYS A 174 -4.06 0.45 -15.16
N LEU A 175 -4.47 -0.20 -14.08
CA LEU A 175 -4.35 -1.64 -13.87
C LEU A 175 -5.55 -2.37 -14.45
#